data_9f37a398e3ff145f1635b320e180a163
#
_entry.id   9f37a398e3ff145f1635b320e180a163
#
_cell.length_a   1.000
_cell.length_b   1.000
_cell.length_c   1.000
_cell.angle_alpha   90.00
_cell.angle_beta   90.00
_cell.angle_gamma   90.00
#
_symmetry.space_group_name_H-M   'P 1'
#
loop_
_entity.id
_entity.type
_entity.pdbx_description
1 polymer ?
#
loop_
_entity_poly.entity_id
_entity_poly.type
_entity_poly.pdbx_seq_one_letter_code
_entity_poly.pdbx_strand_id
1 'polypeptide(L)'
;LSVLTTGVLADTAESTASETSTASDTSTSETDTTTNTVVAKSSEMGFPCDKLTDPNSASIYMVSLDTDTVVYTYNPDERRPMASMTKIMTYIVTAETVSDLQNTRTTVPESVAEELEGTGSSLAEIQTGESFTIYELLNLMMVPSGNDAALTLAKYVDSLNITADDPQYDED
;
A
#
# COMPACT_ATOMS: atom_id res chain seq x y z
N LEU A 1 20.40 4.60 -8.14
CA LEU A 1 19.08 5.01 -8.65
C LEU A 1 18.04 4.05 -8.10
N SER A 2 17.31 4.49 -7.08
CA SER A 2 16.21 3.68 -6.54
C SER A 2 14.92 4.09 -7.25
N VAL A 3 14.30 3.15 -7.93
CA VAL A 3 13.01 3.34 -8.60
C VAL A 3 11.97 2.54 -7.83
N LEU A 4 10.98 3.21 -7.28
CA LEU A 4 9.83 2.57 -6.66
C LEU A 4 8.71 2.47 -7.71
N THR A 5 8.49 1.25 -8.22
CA THR A 5 7.34 0.97 -9.10
C THR A 5 6.27 0.23 -8.31
N THR A 6 5.10 0.80 -8.24
CA THR A 6 3.95 0.18 -7.59
C THR A 6 2.93 -0.21 -8.67
N GLY A 7 2.87 -1.51 -8.99
CA GLY A 7 1.84 -2.06 -9.85
C GLY A 7 0.83 -2.86 -9.02
N VAL A 8 -0.44 -2.52 -9.10
CA VAL A 8 -1.53 -3.33 -8.55
C VAL A 8 -2.11 -4.15 -9.69
N LEU A 9 -1.95 -5.47 -9.65
CA LEU A 9 -2.63 -6.40 -10.56
C LEU A 9 -4.10 -6.50 -10.13
N ALA A 10 -5.00 -6.10 -11.01
CA ALA A 10 -6.43 -6.33 -10.81
C ALA A 10 -6.76 -7.74 -11.34
N ASP A 11 -7.31 -8.57 -10.46
CA ASP A 11 -7.88 -9.87 -10.83
C ASP A 11 -9.23 -9.63 -11.52
N THR A 12 -9.33 -10.05 -12.79
CA THR A 12 -10.55 -9.91 -13.58
C THR A 12 -11.41 -11.14 -13.40
N ALA A 13 -12.49 -11.00 -12.63
CA ALA A 13 -13.59 -11.95 -12.67
C ALA A 13 -14.49 -11.65 -13.89
N GLU A 14 -14.53 -12.56 -14.81
CA GLU A 14 -15.36 -12.56 -16.01
C GLU A 14 -16.84 -12.81 -15.62
N SER A 15 -17.74 -11.88 -15.98
CA SER A 15 -19.18 -12.11 -15.98
C SER A 15 -19.75 -11.67 -17.31
N THR A 16 -20.13 -12.65 -18.14
CA THR A 16 -20.89 -12.49 -19.37
C THR A 16 -22.36 -12.20 -19.09
N ALA A 17 -22.89 -11.12 -19.65
CA ALA A 17 -24.31 -11.06 -20.08
C ALA A 17 -24.49 -10.03 -21.17
N SER A 18 -25.03 -10.49 -22.29
CA SER A 18 -25.57 -9.79 -23.44
C SER A 18 -26.80 -8.96 -23.07
N GLU A 19 -26.98 -7.77 -23.64
CA GLU A 19 -28.13 -7.46 -24.48
C GLU A 19 -28.08 -6.04 -25.09
N THR A 20 -28.53 -5.98 -26.31
CA THR A 20 -28.65 -4.88 -27.28
C THR A 20 -29.80 -3.94 -26.91
N SER A 21 -29.60 -2.62 -26.97
CA SER A 21 -30.64 -1.73 -27.47
C SER A 21 -30.07 -0.36 -27.88
N THR A 22 -30.42 0.03 -29.10
CA THR A 22 -30.20 1.30 -29.81
C THR A 22 -31.06 2.42 -29.21
N ALA A 23 -30.45 3.58 -28.94
CA ALA A 23 -31.10 4.87 -29.10
C ALA A 23 -30.06 6.00 -29.17
N SER A 24 -30.12 6.75 -30.24
CA SER A 24 -29.38 7.99 -30.48
C SER A 24 -29.86 9.10 -29.55
N ASP A 25 -28.95 9.80 -28.88
CA ASP A 25 -29.16 11.20 -28.62
C ASP A 25 -27.81 11.97 -28.51
N THR A 26 -27.77 13.09 -29.21
CA THR A 26 -26.61 13.94 -29.35
C THR A 26 -26.52 14.83 -28.12
N SER A 27 -25.53 14.61 -27.27
CA SER A 27 -25.12 15.63 -26.32
C SER A 27 -23.60 15.76 -26.33
N THR A 28 -23.15 16.96 -26.59
CA THR A 28 -21.77 17.42 -26.53
C THR A 28 -21.20 17.11 -25.14
N SER A 29 -20.39 16.06 -25.00
CA SER A 29 -19.59 15.85 -23.82
C SER A 29 -18.22 16.44 -24.06
N GLU A 30 -17.86 17.41 -23.24
CA GLU A 30 -16.48 17.89 -23.11
C GLU A 30 -15.63 16.66 -22.76
N THR A 31 -14.77 16.30 -23.68
CA THR A 31 -13.77 15.26 -23.49
C THR A 31 -12.75 15.83 -22.52
N ASP A 32 -12.87 15.46 -21.24
CA ASP A 32 -11.80 15.67 -20.26
C ASP A 32 -10.62 14.81 -20.74
N THR A 33 -9.76 15.46 -21.50
CA THR A 33 -8.51 14.86 -21.96
C THR A 33 -7.58 14.83 -20.75
N THR A 34 -7.61 13.75 -19.98
CA THR A 34 -6.58 13.46 -18.98
C THR A 34 -5.26 13.39 -19.73
N THR A 35 -4.58 14.50 -19.79
CA THR A 35 -3.26 14.62 -20.41
C THR A 35 -2.29 13.79 -19.59
N ASN A 36 -1.88 12.65 -20.14
CA ASN A 36 -0.72 11.92 -19.69
C ASN A 36 0.49 12.84 -19.82
N THR A 37 0.79 13.58 -18.76
CA THR A 37 1.94 14.47 -18.75
C THR A 37 3.18 13.63 -18.50
N VAL A 38 3.77 13.14 -19.59
CA VAL A 38 5.17 12.71 -19.55
C VAL A 38 5.99 13.96 -19.30
N VAL A 39 6.50 14.14 -18.08
CA VAL A 39 7.39 15.24 -17.76
C VAL A 39 8.66 15.04 -18.56
N ALA A 40 8.93 15.95 -19.48
CA ALA A 40 9.84 15.82 -20.63
C ALA A 40 11.35 15.81 -20.29
N LYS A 41 11.78 15.12 -19.24
CA LYS A 41 13.20 14.87 -18.95
C LYS A 41 13.66 13.43 -19.08
N SER A 42 12.75 12.53 -19.40
CA SER A 42 13.07 11.10 -19.54
C SER A 42 14.00 10.80 -20.72
N SER A 43 13.93 11.61 -21.80
CA SER A 43 14.79 11.45 -22.97
C SER A 43 16.24 11.84 -22.69
N GLU A 44 16.50 12.77 -21.77
CA GLU A 44 17.86 13.15 -21.36
C GLU A 44 18.49 12.11 -20.43
N MET A 45 17.69 11.31 -19.72
CA MET A 45 18.17 10.24 -18.83
C MET A 45 18.16 8.86 -19.46
N GLY A 46 17.81 8.72 -20.73
CA GLY A 46 17.87 7.46 -21.48
C GLY A 46 16.77 6.45 -21.11
N PHE A 47 15.70 6.85 -20.43
CA PHE A 47 14.54 6.01 -20.17
C PHE A 47 13.51 6.17 -21.28
N PRO A 48 13.13 5.10 -22.00
CA PRO A 48 12.12 5.15 -23.07
C PRO A 48 10.70 5.20 -22.47
N CYS A 49 10.35 6.25 -21.73
CA CYS A 49 9.02 6.44 -21.13
C CYS A 49 7.93 6.70 -22.18
N ASP A 50 8.32 7.13 -23.40
CA ASP A 50 7.45 7.29 -24.56
C ASP A 50 6.82 5.97 -25.06
N LYS A 51 7.31 4.82 -24.59
CA LYS A 51 6.77 3.50 -24.92
C LYS A 51 5.73 2.97 -23.93
N LEU A 52 5.50 3.65 -22.83
CA LEU A 52 4.46 3.28 -21.85
C LEU A 52 3.09 3.86 -22.25
N THR A 53 2.65 3.53 -23.47
CA THR A 53 1.40 4.08 -24.03
C THR A 53 0.14 3.36 -23.53
N ASP A 54 0.29 2.16 -22.96
CA ASP A 54 -0.84 1.38 -22.44
C ASP A 54 -0.37 0.53 -21.23
N PRO A 55 -0.21 1.14 -20.06
CA PRO A 55 0.21 0.42 -18.87
C PRO A 55 -0.90 -0.49 -18.36
N ASN A 56 -0.56 -1.72 -17.97
CA ASN A 56 -1.51 -2.64 -17.31
C ASN A 56 -1.88 -2.19 -15.89
N SER A 57 -1.26 -1.15 -15.39
CA SER A 57 -1.55 -0.56 -14.08
C SER A 57 -2.61 0.52 -14.19
N ALA A 58 -3.53 0.56 -13.23
CA ALA A 58 -4.61 1.55 -13.20
C ALA A 58 -4.12 2.97 -12.85
N SER A 59 -3.04 3.06 -12.07
CA SER A 59 -2.37 4.31 -11.70
C SER A 59 -0.88 4.07 -11.54
N ILE A 60 -0.05 5.02 -11.96
CA ILE A 60 1.41 5.00 -11.81
C ILE A 60 1.90 6.36 -11.38
N TYR A 61 2.79 6.38 -10.38
CA TYR A 61 3.55 7.56 -9.99
C TYR A 61 5.02 7.15 -9.79
N MET A 62 5.91 7.68 -10.61
CA MET A 62 7.32 7.34 -10.60
C MET A 62 8.16 8.59 -10.36
N VAL A 63 9.00 8.53 -9.33
CA VAL A 63 9.89 9.63 -8.91
C VAL A 63 11.33 9.14 -8.86
N SER A 64 12.25 9.97 -9.31
CA SER A 64 13.69 9.80 -9.02
C SER A 64 13.97 10.40 -7.64
N LEU A 65 14.36 9.56 -6.68
CA LEU A 65 14.66 10.02 -5.31
C LEU A 65 15.96 10.85 -5.23
N ASP A 66 16.89 10.65 -6.18
CA ASP A 66 18.16 11.40 -6.19
C ASP A 66 17.98 12.85 -6.61
N THR A 67 16.95 13.11 -7.42
CA THR A 67 16.72 14.45 -8.02
C THR A 67 15.37 15.04 -7.63
N ASP A 68 14.57 14.31 -6.85
CA ASP A 68 13.19 14.64 -6.50
C ASP A 68 12.35 15.02 -7.75
N THR A 69 12.61 14.32 -8.86
CA THR A 69 11.98 14.62 -10.15
C THR A 69 10.97 13.54 -10.51
N VAL A 70 9.74 13.95 -10.82
CA VAL A 70 8.72 13.05 -11.35
C VAL A 70 9.14 12.60 -12.76
N VAL A 71 9.34 11.30 -12.93
CA VAL A 71 9.80 10.67 -14.18
C VAL A 71 8.61 10.28 -15.05
N TYR A 72 7.58 9.73 -14.45
CA TYR A 72 6.38 9.28 -15.16
C TYR A 72 5.15 9.30 -14.27
N THR A 73 4.01 9.67 -14.82
CA THR A 73 2.71 9.58 -14.14
C THR A 73 1.64 9.04 -15.10
N TYR A 74 0.74 8.25 -14.54
CA TYR A 74 -0.49 7.81 -15.19
C TYR A 74 -1.60 7.76 -14.15
N ASN A 75 -2.68 8.52 -14.35
CA ASN A 75 -3.77 8.67 -13.38
C ASN A 75 -3.29 8.89 -11.93
N PRO A 76 -2.37 9.84 -11.65
CA PRO A 76 -1.72 9.96 -10.34
C PRO A 76 -2.68 10.33 -9.22
N ASP A 77 -3.77 11.06 -9.53
CA ASP A 77 -4.73 11.56 -8.56
C ASP A 77 -5.94 10.63 -8.37
N GLU A 78 -5.99 9.51 -9.10
CA GLU A 78 -7.08 8.56 -8.98
C GLU A 78 -7.00 7.82 -7.64
N ARG A 79 -8.06 7.93 -6.84
CA ARG A 79 -8.13 7.23 -5.54
C ARG A 79 -8.31 5.73 -5.75
N ARG A 80 -7.32 4.97 -5.31
CA ARG A 80 -7.28 3.51 -5.42
C ARG A 80 -6.91 2.86 -4.08
N PRO A 81 -7.40 1.64 -3.81
CA PRO A 81 -6.87 0.85 -2.70
C PRO A 81 -5.37 0.58 -2.92
N MET A 82 -4.57 0.87 -1.90
CA MET A 82 -3.11 0.71 -1.99
C MET A 82 -2.64 -0.71 -1.68
N ALA A 83 -3.52 -1.57 -1.17
CA ALA A 83 -3.19 -2.91 -0.73
C ALA A 83 -1.95 -2.92 0.19
N SER A 84 -1.01 -3.85 -0.01
CA SER A 84 0.19 -3.98 0.83
C SER A 84 1.16 -2.80 0.80
N MET A 85 0.99 -1.82 -0.08
CA MET A 85 1.76 -0.57 0.00
C MET A 85 1.47 0.22 1.28
N THR A 86 0.32 0.01 1.91
CA THR A 86 -0.02 0.56 3.24
C THR A 86 1.04 0.20 4.29
N LYS A 87 1.69 -0.96 4.17
CA LYS A 87 2.74 -1.41 5.08
C LYS A 87 3.98 -0.52 5.09
N ILE A 88 4.22 0.24 4.02
CA ILE A 88 5.29 1.25 4.00
C ILE A 88 5.03 2.31 5.07
N MET A 89 3.79 2.76 5.21
CA MET A 89 3.42 3.73 6.25
C MET A 89 3.52 3.10 7.64
N THR A 90 3.05 1.87 7.81
CA THR A 90 3.22 1.12 9.08
C THR A 90 4.69 1.02 9.47
N TYR A 91 5.57 0.75 8.50
CA TYR A 91 7.01 0.71 8.71
C TYR A 91 7.55 2.06 9.21
N ILE A 92 7.22 3.15 8.52
CA ILE A 92 7.71 4.51 8.84
C ILE A 92 7.25 4.90 10.25
N VAL A 93 5.97 4.77 10.54
CA VAL A 93 5.40 5.12 11.85
C VAL A 93 6.06 4.29 12.97
N THR A 94 6.22 2.98 12.76
CA THR A 94 6.89 2.11 13.74
C THR A 94 8.34 2.54 13.97
N ALA A 95 9.09 2.81 12.89
CA ALA A 95 10.50 3.18 12.98
C ALA A 95 10.73 4.56 13.61
N GLU A 96 9.77 5.49 13.47
CA GLU A 96 9.83 6.80 14.10
C GLU A 96 9.40 6.75 15.58
N THR A 97 8.51 5.82 15.94
CA THR A 97 8.01 5.71 17.32
C THR A 97 8.93 4.90 18.22
N VAL A 98 9.55 3.83 17.69
CA VAL A 98 10.36 2.89 18.48
C VAL A 98 11.85 3.15 18.25
N SER A 99 12.54 3.65 19.28
CA SER A 99 13.94 4.04 19.20
C SER A 99 14.93 2.86 19.08
N ASP A 100 14.60 1.70 19.65
CA ASP A 100 15.45 0.49 19.63
C ASP A 100 14.69 -0.69 19.02
N LEU A 101 14.70 -0.76 17.70
CA LEU A 101 14.00 -1.80 16.95
C LEU A 101 14.57 -3.20 17.18
N GLN A 102 15.87 -3.31 17.49
CA GLN A 102 16.58 -4.57 17.59
C GLN A 102 16.35 -5.28 18.94
N ASN A 103 16.15 -4.53 20.02
CA ASN A 103 16.03 -5.10 21.35
C ASN A 103 14.62 -4.96 21.94
N THR A 104 13.82 -3.99 21.46
CA THR A 104 12.42 -3.84 21.87
C THR A 104 11.63 -5.04 21.38
N ARG A 105 10.88 -5.68 22.29
CA ARG A 105 10.07 -6.86 21.98
C ARG A 105 8.60 -6.62 22.30
N THR A 106 7.75 -7.29 21.52
CA THR A 106 6.32 -7.36 21.80
C THR A 106 5.84 -8.79 21.61
N THR A 107 4.66 -9.10 22.14
CA THR A 107 4.01 -10.39 22.02
C THR A 107 2.84 -10.26 21.06
N VAL A 108 2.61 -11.28 20.23
CA VAL A 108 1.47 -11.33 19.31
C VAL A 108 0.16 -11.44 20.10
N PRO A 109 -0.73 -10.44 20.05
CA PRO A 109 -2.02 -10.50 20.77
C PRO A 109 -2.97 -11.52 20.13
N GLU A 110 -3.86 -12.10 20.94
CA GLU A 110 -4.89 -13.04 20.46
C GLU A 110 -5.82 -12.39 19.43
N SER A 111 -6.17 -11.14 19.62
CA SER A 111 -7.00 -10.37 18.70
C SER A 111 -6.46 -10.27 17.27
N VAL A 112 -5.15 -10.46 17.06
CA VAL A 112 -4.56 -10.49 15.71
C VAL A 112 -5.08 -11.67 14.90
N ALA A 113 -5.12 -12.86 15.50
CA ALA A 113 -5.64 -14.05 14.84
C ALA A 113 -7.15 -13.93 14.55
N GLU A 114 -7.90 -13.42 15.52
CA GLU A 114 -9.36 -13.20 15.40
C GLU A 114 -9.71 -12.23 14.27
N GLU A 115 -9.00 -11.09 14.19
CA GLU A 115 -9.26 -10.05 13.17
C GLU A 115 -8.89 -10.50 11.75
N LEU A 116 -7.96 -11.46 11.61
CA LEU A 116 -7.50 -11.94 10.31
C LEU A 116 -8.19 -13.24 9.87
N GLU A 117 -8.96 -13.88 10.74
CA GLU A 117 -9.68 -15.11 10.41
C GLU A 117 -10.63 -14.90 9.23
N GLY A 118 -10.53 -15.77 8.24
CA GLY A 118 -11.41 -15.75 7.04
C GLY A 118 -11.16 -14.60 6.05
N THR A 119 -10.19 -13.72 6.30
CA THR A 119 -9.91 -12.58 5.40
C THR A 119 -9.20 -12.96 4.10
N GLY A 120 -8.56 -14.14 4.05
CA GLY A 120 -7.71 -14.55 2.92
C GLY A 120 -6.44 -13.71 2.77
N SER A 121 -6.06 -12.96 3.81
CA SER A 121 -4.88 -12.11 3.83
C SER A 121 -3.58 -12.90 3.80
N SER A 122 -2.51 -12.32 3.22
CA SER A 122 -1.15 -12.88 3.36
C SER A 122 -0.70 -12.81 4.80
N LEU A 123 -0.20 -13.92 5.35
CA LEU A 123 0.28 -14.05 6.72
C LEU A 123 1.77 -14.42 6.73
N ALA A 124 2.48 -14.00 7.76
CA ALA A 124 3.80 -14.50 8.12
C ALA A 124 3.71 -15.77 8.99
N GLU A 125 2.49 -16.22 9.31
CA GLU A 125 2.17 -17.40 10.09
C GLU A 125 2.67 -17.35 11.55
N ILE A 126 2.77 -16.13 12.13
CA ILE A 126 3.11 -15.96 13.54
C ILE A 126 1.93 -16.38 14.43
N GLN A 127 2.26 -16.96 15.60
CA GLN A 127 1.23 -17.48 16.50
C GLN A 127 0.98 -16.54 17.69
N THR A 128 -0.26 -16.52 18.16
CA THR A 128 -0.64 -15.83 19.40
C THR A 128 0.28 -16.23 20.54
N GLY A 129 0.78 -15.25 21.29
CA GLY A 129 1.68 -15.46 22.43
C GLY A 129 3.17 -15.58 22.06
N GLU A 130 3.53 -15.68 20.78
CA GLU A 130 4.94 -15.60 20.37
C GLU A 130 5.47 -14.19 20.57
N SER A 131 6.76 -14.10 20.92
CA SER A 131 7.44 -12.82 21.17
C SER A 131 8.51 -12.56 20.13
N PHE A 132 8.42 -11.40 19.48
CA PHE A 132 9.36 -10.95 18.45
C PHE A 132 9.96 -9.60 18.82
N THR A 133 11.16 -9.29 18.30
CA THR A 133 11.65 -7.92 18.26
C THR A 133 10.87 -7.12 17.23
N ILE A 134 10.83 -5.80 17.41
CA ILE A 134 10.19 -4.94 16.42
C ILE A 134 10.85 -5.09 15.04
N TYR A 135 12.17 -5.25 15.00
CA TYR A 135 12.91 -5.50 13.78
C TYR A 135 12.50 -6.82 13.09
N GLU A 136 12.31 -7.91 13.85
CA GLU A 136 11.81 -9.18 13.32
C GLU A 136 10.42 -9.03 12.71
N LEU A 137 9.51 -8.33 13.41
CA LEU A 137 8.16 -8.07 12.91
C LEU A 137 8.16 -7.20 11.64
N LEU A 138 9.02 -6.18 11.56
CA LEU A 138 9.17 -5.38 10.34
C LEU A 138 9.62 -6.23 9.15
N ASN A 139 10.53 -7.18 9.34
CA ASN A 139 10.92 -8.13 8.29
C ASN A 139 9.78 -9.08 7.91
N LEU A 140 9.06 -9.63 8.89
CA LEU A 140 7.90 -10.50 8.66
C LEU A 140 6.73 -9.77 7.99
N MET A 141 6.60 -8.47 8.22
CA MET A 141 5.64 -7.62 7.52
C MET A 141 6.06 -7.34 6.07
N MET A 142 7.32 -6.98 5.83
CA MET A 142 7.76 -6.46 4.53
C MET A 142 8.12 -7.56 3.53
N VAL A 143 8.71 -8.68 3.95
CA VAL A 143 9.21 -9.72 3.03
C VAL A 143 8.08 -10.64 2.54
N PRO A 144 7.35 -11.39 3.43
CA PRO A 144 6.21 -12.19 3.00
C PRO A 144 4.91 -11.38 2.93
N SER A 145 4.96 -10.07 3.22
CA SER A 145 3.77 -9.21 3.29
C SER A 145 2.78 -9.63 4.39
N GLY A 146 3.28 -10.10 5.56
CA GLY A 146 2.47 -10.59 6.67
C GLY A 146 1.55 -9.53 7.26
N ASN A 147 0.24 -9.75 7.20
CA ASN A 147 -0.75 -8.88 7.83
C ASN A 147 -0.82 -9.09 9.35
N ASP A 148 -0.52 -10.28 9.81
CA ASP A 148 -0.38 -10.64 11.23
C ASP A 148 0.76 -9.83 11.89
N ALA A 149 1.91 -9.75 11.25
CA ALA A 149 3.02 -8.93 11.72
C ALA A 149 2.67 -7.43 11.65
N ALA A 150 2.00 -6.96 10.58
CA ALA A 150 1.57 -5.57 10.44
C ALA A 150 0.60 -5.16 11.55
N LEU A 151 -0.40 -6.00 11.83
CA LEU A 151 -1.39 -5.73 12.86
C LEU A 151 -0.78 -5.78 14.27
N THR A 152 0.14 -6.72 14.52
CA THR A 152 0.90 -6.78 15.79
C THR A 152 1.70 -5.48 16.01
N LEU A 153 2.38 -4.97 14.97
CA LEU A 153 3.11 -3.70 15.06
C LEU A 153 2.17 -2.52 15.30
N ALA A 154 1.04 -2.46 14.61
CA ALA A 154 0.05 -1.40 14.78
C ALA A 154 -0.48 -1.35 16.21
N LYS A 155 -0.89 -2.51 16.76
CA LYS A 155 -1.37 -2.62 18.15
C LYS A 155 -0.28 -2.25 19.16
N TYR A 156 0.96 -2.63 18.91
CA TYR A 156 2.08 -2.25 19.77
C TYR A 156 2.31 -0.74 19.77
N VAL A 157 2.37 -0.10 18.60
CA VAL A 157 2.55 1.35 18.48
C VAL A 157 1.38 2.11 19.11
N ASP A 158 0.15 1.63 18.91
CA ASP A 158 -1.05 2.17 19.52
C ASP A 158 -0.95 2.14 21.05
N SER A 159 -0.55 1.02 21.62
CA SER A 159 -0.36 0.88 23.08
C SER A 159 0.67 1.84 23.69
N LEU A 160 1.63 2.33 22.90
CA LEU A 160 2.60 3.34 23.34
C LEU A 160 2.00 4.76 23.38
N ASN A 161 0.96 5.02 22.60
CA ASN A 161 0.32 6.32 22.47
C ASN A 161 -0.91 6.46 23.37
N ILE A 162 -1.48 5.34 23.85
CA ILE A 162 -2.60 5.35 24.78
C ILE A 162 -2.09 5.71 26.17
N THR A 163 -2.64 6.77 26.75
CA THR A 163 -2.39 7.18 28.14
C THR A 163 -3.60 6.84 29.01
N ALA A 164 -3.40 6.70 30.30
CA ALA A 164 -4.49 6.39 31.25
C ALA A 164 -5.66 7.40 31.23
N ASP A 165 -5.44 8.59 30.65
CA ASP A 165 -6.47 9.60 30.46
C ASP A 165 -7.19 9.52 29.10
N ASP A 166 -6.79 8.58 28.22
CA ASP A 166 -7.43 8.36 26.93
C ASP A 166 -8.73 7.58 27.12
N PRO A 167 -9.87 8.05 26.57
CA PRO A 167 -11.15 7.33 26.67
C PRO A 167 -11.18 5.99 25.96
N GLN A 168 -10.14 5.63 25.19
CA GLN A 168 -9.96 4.32 24.58
C GLN A 168 -9.10 3.37 25.45
N TYR A 169 -8.59 3.86 26.58
CA TYR A 169 -7.83 3.04 27.52
C TYR A 169 -8.78 2.09 28.26
N ASP A 170 -8.66 0.80 27.98
CA ASP A 170 -9.36 -0.28 28.67
C ASP A 170 -8.33 -1.03 29.52
N GLU A 171 -8.56 -1.12 30.82
CA GLU A 171 -7.64 -1.74 31.79
C GLU A 171 -7.77 -3.29 31.85
N ASP A 172 -8.25 -3.97 30.78
CA ASP A 172 -8.41 -5.45 30.76
C ASP A 172 -7.09 -6.21 30.66
#